data_f97849086cdcc2981829dd9c155451db
#
_entry.id   f97849086cdcc2981829dd9c155451db
#
_cell.length_a   1.000
_cell.length_b   1.000
_cell.length_c   1.000
_cell.angle_alpha   90.00
_cell.angle_beta   90.00
_cell.angle_gamma   90.00
#
_symmetry.space_group_name_H-M   'P 1'
#
loop_
_entity.id
_entity.type
_entity.pdbx_description
1 polymer ?
#
loop_
_entity_poly.entity_id
_entity_poly.type
_entity_poly.pdbx_seq_one_letter_code
_entity_poly.pdbx_strand_id
1 'polypeptide(L)'
;MKQEGTHTEQKTVCFQCEQTAGCSGNAGVCGKSADAARLQDELTGALIGLARATDNAPDVNDGTWRLMIEGLFATVTNVSFDTAAIRALLDRVHAEKARLVPNCALCAAPCGRTGDYDMAQLWGAQEDIRSLKSLILFGVRGMAAYAYHAIR
;
A
#
# COMPACT_ATOMS: atom_id res chain seq x y z
N MET A 1 24.93 -31.34 -27.50
CA MET A 1 25.17 -30.27 -26.52
C MET A 1 23.86 -29.48 -26.37
N LYS A 2 23.12 -29.71 -25.27
CA LYS A 2 21.92 -28.93 -24.92
C LYS A 2 22.40 -27.71 -24.16
N GLN A 3 22.14 -26.52 -24.68
CA GLN A 3 22.35 -25.28 -23.95
C GLN A 3 21.21 -25.20 -22.93
N GLU A 4 21.52 -25.40 -21.66
CA GLU A 4 20.66 -25.02 -20.55
C GLU A 4 20.72 -23.50 -20.43
N GLY A 5 19.67 -22.85 -20.95
CA GLY A 5 19.44 -21.43 -20.72
C GLY A 5 19.11 -21.23 -19.24
N THR A 6 20.02 -20.62 -18.50
CA THR A 6 19.75 -20.08 -17.17
C THR A 6 18.69 -19.00 -17.30
N HIS A 7 17.41 -19.34 -17.07
CA HIS A 7 16.37 -18.38 -16.79
C HIS A 7 16.71 -17.71 -15.45
N THR A 8 17.40 -16.58 -15.50
CA THR A 8 17.39 -15.65 -14.37
C THR A 8 15.96 -15.22 -14.18
N GLU A 9 15.30 -15.66 -13.10
CA GLU A 9 14.00 -15.17 -12.71
C GLU A 9 14.11 -13.65 -12.57
N GLN A 10 13.54 -12.92 -13.52
CA GLN A 10 13.48 -11.47 -13.45
C GLN A 10 12.54 -11.11 -12.31
N LYS A 11 13.12 -10.64 -11.22
CA LYS A 11 12.38 -10.24 -10.03
C LYS A 11 11.39 -9.14 -10.41
N THR A 12 10.11 -9.37 -10.17
CA THR A 12 9.08 -8.37 -10.41
C THR A 12 9.27 -7.17 -9.47
N VAL A 13 9.31 -5.97 -10.04
CA VAL A 13 9.58 -4.72 -9.32
C VAL A 13 8.30 -4.07 -8.83
N CYS A 14 7.20 -4.19 -9.57
CA CYS A 14 5.96 -3.52 -9.27
C CYS A 14 4.75 -4.25 -9.87
N PHE A 15 3.69 -4.41 -9.07
CA PHE A 15 2.40 -4.97 -9.46
C PHE A 15 1.25 -3.95 -9.36
N GLN A 16 1.54 -2.67 -9.17
CA GLN A 16 0.54 -1.68 -8.74
C GLN A 16 -0.42 -1.21 -9.83
N CYS A 17 -0.15 -1.48 -11.09
CA CYS A 17 -1.11 -1.30 -12.15
C CYS A 17 -1.59 -2.65 -12.67
N GLU A 18 -2.74 -2.66 -13.35
CA GLU A 18 -3.38 -3.87 -13.86
C GLU A 18 -2.59 -4.46 -15.04
N GLN A 19 -1.42 -5.00 -14.73
CA GLN A 19 -0.62 -5.78 -15.65
C GLN A 19 -0.51 -7.21 -15.12
N THR A 20 -0.92 -8.17 -15.88
CA THR A 20 -0.99 -9.59 -15.51
C THR A 20 0.34 -10.14 -15.00
N ALA A 21 1.46 -9.62 -15.50
CA ALA A 21 2.79 -10.08 -15.13
C ALA A 21 3.56 -9.09 -14.23
N GLY A 22 3.01 -7.92 -13.92
CA GLY A 22 3.74 -6.84 -13.26
C GLY A 22 4.88 -6.26 -14.11
N CYS A 23 5.65 -5.35 -13.53
CA CYS A 23 6.85 -4.80 -14.16
C CYS A 23 8.08 -5.57 -13.71
N SER A 24 8.89 -6.04 -14.65
CA SER A 24 10.16 -6.71 -14.42
C SER A 24 11.34 -5.80 -14.78
N GLY A 25 12.49 -5.99 -14.12
CA GLY A 25 13.69 -5.19 -14.35
C GLY A 25 14.00 -4.23 -13.20
N ASN A 26 14.65 -3.09 -13.48
CA ASN A 26 15.11 -2.16 -12.44
C ASN A 26 14.12 -1.03 -12.14
N ALA A 27 13.09 -0.86 -12.96
CA ALA A 27 12.07 0.17 -12.82
C ALA A 27 10.75 -0.27 -13.47
N GLY A 28 9.63 0.36 -13.07
CA GLY A 28 8.37 0.22 -13.76
C GLY A 28 8.40 0.82 -15.16
N VAL A 29 7.53 0.34 -16.06
CA VAL A 29 7.36 0.90 -17.42
C VAL A 29 7.01 2.40 -17.38
N CYS A 30 6.35 2.86 -16.29
CA CYS A 30 6.05 4.27 -16.05
C CYS A 30 7.24 5.11 -15.53
N GLY A 31 8.41 4.53 -15.38
CA GLY A 31 9.58 5.18 -14.80
C GLY A 31 9.67 5.13 -13.27
N LYS A 32 8.73 4.47 -12.58
CA LYS A 32 8.77 4.30 -11.13
C LYS A 32 9.97 3.45 -10.73
N SER A 33 10.78 3.96 -9.77
CA SER A 33 11.88 3.17 -9.20
C SER A 33 11.36 2.01 -8.34
N ALA A 34 12.20 0.99 -8.14
CA ALA A 34 11.90 -0.12 -7.25
C ALA A 34 11.63 0.37 -5.81
N ASP A 35 12.38 1.37 -5.34
CA ASP A 35 12.19 1.94 -4.00
C ASP A 35 10.86 2.66 -3.86
N ALA A 36 10.44 3.45 -4.87
CA ALA A 36 9.14 4.09 -4.85
C ALA A 36 8.00 3.07 -4.87
N ALA A 37 8.13 2.00 -5.67
CA ALA A 37 7.15 0.92 -5.71
C ALA A 37 7.02 0.22 -4.34
N ARG A 38 8.15 -0.13 -3.71
CA ARG A 38 8.19 -0.74 -2.38
C ARG A 38 7.57 0.14 -1.31
N LEU A 39 7.92 1.44 -1.28
CA LEU A 39 7.36 2.38 -0.31
C LEU A 39 5.85 2.59 -0.50
N GLN A 40 5.34 2.57 -1.72
CA GLN A 40 3.91 2.64 -1.98
C GLN A 40 3.17 1.36 -1.55
N ASP A 41 3.80 0.20 -1.65
CA ASP A 41 3.26 -1.05 -1.11
C ASP A 41 3.26 -1.02 0.42
N GLU A 42 4.35 -0.56 1.07
CA GLU A 42 4.41 -0.35 2.51
C GLU A 42 3.32 0.63 2.99
N LEU A 43 3.15 1.75 2.30
CA LEU A 43 2.10 2.73 2.61
C LEU A 43 0.69 2.11 2.44
N THR A 44 0.47 1.33 1.39
CA THR A 44 -0.82 0.63 1.19
C THR A 44 -1.08 -0.34 2.35
N GLY A 45 -0.08 -1.11 2.76
CA GLY A 45 -0.17 -2.01 3.90
C GLY A 45 -0.46 -1.30 5.21
N ALA A 46 0.20 -0.16 5.45
CA ALA A 46 -0.02 0.67 6.63
C ALA A 46 -1.43 1.28 6.65
N LEU A 47 -1.96 1.72 5.50
CA LEU A 47 -3.32 2.22 5.37
C LEU A 47 -4.37 1.15 5.66
N ILE A 48 -4.14 -0.10 5.24
CA ILE A 48 -4.99 -1.23 5.60
C ILE A 48 -4.94 -1.46 7.12
N GLY A 49 -3.75 -1.38 7.74
CA GLY A 49 -3.59 -1.45 9.19
C GLY A 49 -4.31 -0.31 9.92
N LEU A 50 -4.22 0.91 9.41
CA LEU A 50 -4.95 2.07 9.95
C LEU A 50 -6.46 1.88 9.83
N ALA A 51 -6.97 1.43 8.69
CA ALA A 51 -8.39 1.15 8.52
C ALA A 51 -8.92 0.13 9.53
N ARG A 52 -8.15 -0.93 9.79
CA ARG A 52 -8.49 -1.91 10.84
C ARG A 52 -8.46 -1.30 12.24
N ALA A 53 -7.57 -0.35 12.48
CA ALA A 53 -7.49 0.33 13.77
C ALA A 53 -8.72 1.22 14.02
N THR A 54 -9.35 1.76 12.97
CA THR A 54 -10.56 2.59 13.11
C THR A 54 -11.82 1.80 13.50
N ASP A 55 -11.88 0.49 13.23
CA ASP A 55 -13.08 -0.32 13.48
C ASP A 55 -13.55 -0.31 14.94
N ASN A 56 -12.63 -0.15 15.89
CA ASN A 56 -12.93 -0.21 17.33
C ASN A 56 -12.36 0.99 18.10
N ALA A 57 -11.88 2.02 17.43
CA ALA A 57 -11.31 3.19 18.07
C ALA A 57 -12.41 4.23 18.34
N PRO A 58 -12.55 4.72 19.60
CA PRO A 58 -13.56 5.73 19.94
C PRO A 58 -13.20 7.12 19.39
N ASP A 59 -11.94 7.38 19.13
CA ASP A 59 -11.41 8.73 18.85
C ASP A 59 -11.04 8.94 17.37
N VAL A 60 -11.72 8.26 16.46
CA VAL A 60 -11.57 8.50 15.02
C VAL A 60 -12.14 9.88 14.67
N ASN A 61 -11.36 10.71 14.00
CA ASN A 61 -11.75 12.06 13.65
C ASN A 61 -11.51 12.38 12.16
N ASP A 62 -11.90 13.59 11.74
CA ASP A 62 -11.74 14.03 10.36
C ASP A 62 -10.28 14.02 9.88
N GLY A 63 -9.31 14.25 10.76
CA GLY A 63 -7.88 14.16 10.45
C GLY A 63 -7.47 12.75 10.03
N THR A 64 -8.01 11.72 10.70
CA THR A 64 -7.79 10.30 10.35
C THR A 64 -8.29 10.02 8.92
N TRP A 65 -9.51 10.45 8.61
CA TRP A 65 -10.10 10.23 7.28
C TRP A 65 -9.37 10.98 6.18
N ARG A 66 -8.99 12.23 6.43
CA ARG A 66 -8.18 13.04 5.50
C ARG A 66 -6.82 12.39 5.24
N LEU A 67 -6.17 11.86 6.27
CA LEU A 67 -4.89 11.15 6.13
C LEU A 67 -5.05 9.87 5.31
N MET A 68 -6.13 9.10 5.50
CA MET A 68 -6.42 7.93 4.68
C MET A 68 -6.65 8.28 3.21
N ILE A 69 -7.40 9.36 2.93
CA ILE A 69 -7.64 9.85 1.58
C ILE A 69 -6.31 10.29 0.93
N GLU A 70 -5.50 11.07 1.65
CA GLU A 70 -4.19 11.53 1.17
C GLU A 70 -3.25 10.35 0.86
N GLY A 71 -3.19 9.37 1.77
CA GLY A 71 -2.38 8.17 1.60
C GLY A 71 -2.82 7.33 0.40
N LEU A 72 -4.11 7.07 0.27
CA LEU A 72 -4.65 6.34 -0.89
C LEU A 72 -4.38 7.08 -2.20
N PHE A 73 -4.55 8.40 -2.21
CA PHE A 73 -4.24 9.23 -3.39
C PHE A 73 -2.76 9.15 -3.76
N ALA A 74 -1.85 9.22 -2.79
CA ALA A 74 -0.41 9.09 -3.02
C ALA A 74 0.00 7.72 -3.60
N THR A 75 -0.82 6.68 -3.41
CA THR A 75 -0.59 5.34 -3.97
C THR A 75 -1.25 5.12 -5.34
N VAL A 76 -1.95 6.13 -5.88
CA VAL A 76 -2.47 6.05 -7.26
C VAL A 76 -1.31 5.91 -8.24
N THR A 77 -1.47 5.06 -9.23
CA THR A 77 -0.47 4.82 -10.27
C THR A 77 -0.07 6.12 -10.96
N ASN A 78 1.23 6.38 -11.08
CA ASN A 78 1.81 7.54 -11.76
C ASN A 78 1.53 8.92 -11.13
N VAL A 79 1.16 8.98 -9.86
CA VAL A 79 0.87 10.27 -9.17
C VAL A 79 2.05 10.75 -8.33
N SER A 80 2.68 9.87 -7.54
CA SER A 80 3.78 10.26 -6.66
C SER A 80 4.97 9.32 -6.79
N PHE A 81 6.13 9.87 -7.13
CA PHE A 81 7.41 9.14 -7.23
C PHE A 81 8.45 9.66 -6.23
N ASP A 82 8.11 10.68 -5.46
CA ASP A 82 8.98 11.23 -4.42
C ASP A 82 9.00 10.28 -3.20
N THR A 83 10.08 9.56 -3.07
CA THR A 83 10.29 8.59 -1.98
C THR A 83 10.34 9.24 -0.60
N ALA A 84 10.82 10.49 -0.50
CA ALA A 84 10.86 11.21 0.78
C ALA A 84 9.45 11.62 1.22
N ALA A 85 8.63 12.12 0.29
CA ALA A 85 7.23 12.46 0.55
C ALA A 85 6.40 11.21 0.93
N ILE A 86 6.61 10.08 0.23
CA ILE A 86 5.91 8.82 0.55
C ILE A 86 6.31 8.32 1.95
N ARG A 87 7.59 8.41 2.31
CA ARG A 87 8.08 8.01 3.64
C ARG A 87 7.50 8.88 4.74
N ALA A 88 7.49 10.20 4.56
CA ALA A 88 6.88 11.11 5.53
C ALA A 88 5.38 10.84 5.73
N LEU A 89 4.66 10.47 4.66
CA LEU A 89 3.26 10.07 4.73
C LEU A 89 3.07 8.75 5.47
N LEU A 90 3.94 7.77 5.22
CA LEU A 90 3.97 6.49 5.93
C LEU A 90 4.17 6.69 7.45
N ASP A 91 5.12 7.56 7.84
CA ASP A 91 5.37 7.89 9.24
C ASP A 91 4.14 8.53 9.91
N ARG A 92 3.43 9.41 9.19
CA ARG A 92 2.17 10.00 9.67
C ARG A 92 1.08 8.95 9.86
N VAL A 93 0.95 7.99 8.95
CA VAL A 93 -0.01 6.87 9.05
C VAL A 93 0.30 6.00 10.26
N HIS A 94 1.57 5.68 10.49
CA HIS A 94 1.99 4.92 11.67
C HIS A 94 1.74 5.68 12.99
N ALA A 95 2.00 6.99 13.03
CA ALA A 95 1.73 7.82 14.20
C ALA A 95 0.22 7.87 14.51
N GLU A 96 -0.62 8.04 13.50
CA GLU A 96 -2.08 8.04 13.67
C GLU A 96 -2.61 6.68 14.13
N LYS A 97 -2.11 5.59 13.57
CA LYS A 97 -2.43 4.24 14.01
C LYS A 97 -2.06 4.02 15.48
N ALA A 98 -0.87 4.47 15.90
CA ALA A 98 -0.43 4.39 17.30
C ALA A 98 -1.32 5.24 18.25
N ARG A 99 -1.83 6.38 17.78
CA ARG A 99 -2.78 7.20 18.53
C ARG A 99 -4.11 6.50 18.76
N LEU A 100 -4.64 5.82 17.71
CA LEU A 100 -5.92 5.12 17.77
C LEU A 100 -5.88 3.83 18.58
N VAL A 101 -4.72 3.19 18.67
CA VAL A 101 -4.53 1.94 19.42
C VAL A 101 -3.44 2.13 20.48
N PRO A 102 -3.70 2.97 21.51
CA PRO A 102 -2.75 3.14 22.60
C PRO A 102 -2.70 1.84 23.40
N ASN A 103 -1.51 1.21 23.44
CA ASN A 103 -1.14 0.10 24.33
C ASN A 103 -2.31 -0.83 24.72
N CYS A 104 -2.56 -1.82 23.90
CA CYS A 104 -3.34 -2.95 24.37
C CYS A 104 -2.57 -3.59 25.55
N ALA A 105 -3.05 -3.36 26.78
CA ALA A 105 -2.43 -3.90 28.00
C ALA A 105 -2.35 -5.44 28.02
N LEU A 106 -3.02 -6.11 27.07
CA LEU A 106 -3.04 -7.55 26.88
C LEU A 106 -2.07 -8.01 25.77
N CYS A 107 -1.46 -7.10 24.99
CA CYS A 107 -0.60 -7.44 23.88
C CYS A 107 0.77 -6.81 24.09
N ALA A 108 1.77 -7.63 24.44
CA ALA A 108 3.18 -7.22 24.46
C ALA A 108 3.76 -6.96 23.04
N ALA A 109 2.95 -7.09 22.00
CA ALA A 109 3.28 -6.84 20.60
C ALA A 109 2.08 -6.14 19.91
N PRO A 110 2.30 -5.42 18.78
CA PRO A 110 1.21 -4.86 18.00
C PRO A 110 0.17 -5.95 17.72
N CYS A 111 -1.08 -5.69 18.09
CA CYS A 111 -2.15 -6.65 17.91
C CYS A 111 -2.19 -7.04 16.42
N GLY A 112 -2.08 -8.32 16.09
CA GLY A 112 -1.98 -8.81 14.71
C GLY A 112 -3.15 -8.37 13.80
N ARG A 113 -4.23 -7.82 14.39
CA ARG A 113 -5.35 -7.19 13.69
C ARG A 113 -5.05 -5.78 13.18
N THR A 114 -4.14 -5.04 13.84
CA THR A 114 -3.79 -3.66 13.50
C THR A 114 -2.39 -3.55 12.88
N GLY A 115 -1.71 -4.65 12.69
CA GLY A 115 -0.45 -4.73 11.95
C GLY A 115 -0.63 -4.28 10.49
N ASP A 116 0.44 -3.78 9.91
CA ASP A 116 0.46 -3.47 8.48
C ASP A 116 0.19 -4.74 7.67
N TYR A 117 -0.56 -4.59 6.60
CA TYR A 117 -0.80 -5.70 5.68
C TYR A 117 0.43 -5.88 4.78
N ASP A 118 0.95 -7.10 4.75
CA ASP A 118 2.04 -7.42 3.84
C ASP A 118 1.49 -7.57 2.41
N MET A 119 1.82 -6.61 1.55
CA MET A 119 1.38 -6.60 0.15
C MET A 119 1.92 -7.79 -0.65
N ALA A 120 3.00 -8.44 -0.21
CA ALA A 120 3.48 -9.67 -0.85
C ALA A 120 2.43 -10.79 -0.79
N GLN A 121 1.58 -10.81 0.23
CA GLN A 121 0.46 -11.76 0.32
C GLN A 121 -0.61 -11.53 -0.76
N LEU A 122 -0.80 -10.27 -1.17
CA LEU A 122 -1.69 -9.95 -2.29
C LEU A 122 -1.05 -10.35 -3.62
N TRP A 123 0.20 -9.95 -3.83
CA TRP A 123 0.89 -10.19 -5.10
C TRP A 123 1.18 -11.67 -5.34
N GLY A 124 1.40 -12.45 -4.27
CA GLY A 124 1.57 -13.90 -4.31
C GLY A 124 0.28 -14.72 -4.26
N ALA A 125 -0.89 -14.09 -4.18
CA ALA A 125 -2.17 -14.79 -4.13
C ALA A 125 -2.51 -15.46 -5.47
N GLN A 126 -3.45 -16.42 -5.42
CA GLN A 126 -4.04 -17.00 -6.62
C GLN A 126 -4.57 -15.90 -7.55
N GLU A 127 -4.49 -16.10 -8.85
CA GLU A 127 -4.74 -15.07 -9.87
C GLU A 127 -6.11 -14.40 -9.71
N ASP A 128 -7.18 -15.16 -9.54
CA ASP A 128 -8.54 -14.62 -9.37
C ASP A 128 -8.63 -13.74 -8.11
N ILE A 129 -8.05 -14.20 -6.99
CA ILE A 129 -8.05 -13.46 -5.73
C ILE A 129 -7.23 -12.18 -5.86
N ARG A 130 -6.05 -12.26 -6.49
CA ARG A 130 -5.21 -11.09 -6.77
C ARG A 130 -5.94 -10.08 -7.64
N SER A 131 -6.58 -10.53 -8.70
CA SER A 131 -7.32 -9.68 -9.65
C SER A 131 -8.48 -8.98 -8.96
N LEU A 132 -9.31 -9.69 -8.20
CA LEU A 132 -10.45 -9.10 -7.48
C LEU A 132 -10.00 -8.09 -6.42
N LYS A 133 -8.98 -8.40 -5.63
CA LYS A 133 -8.44 -7.49 -4.62
C LYS A 133 -7.80 -6.25 -5.26
N SER A 134 -7.10 -6.42 -6.38
CA SER A 134 -6.52 -5.31 -7.14
C SER A 134 -7.60 -4.39 -7.68
N LEU A 135 -8.71 -4.94 -8.20
CA LEU A 135 -9.85 -4.16 -8.66
C LEU A 135 -10.46 -3.30 -7.53
N ILE A 136 -10.60 -3.86 -6.32
CA ILE A 136 -11.06 -3.11 -5.15
C ILE A 136 -10.10 -1.97 -4.83
N LEU A 137 -8.78 -2.23 -4.78
CA LEU A 137 -7.78 -1.19 -4.53
C LEU A 137 -7.82 -0.07 -5.58
N PHE A 138 -7.98 -0.41 -6.85
CA PHE A 138 -8.14 0.57 -7.92
C PHE A 138 -9.36 1.46 -7.69
N GLY A 139 -10.51 0.86 -7.40
CA GLY A 139 -11.74 1.59 -7.10
C GLY A 139 -11.58 2.55 -5.93
N VAL A 140 -11.03 2.08 -4.81
CA VAL A 140 -10.82 2.89 -3.60
C VAL A 140 -9.82 4.01 -3.85
N ARG A 141 -8.72 3.77 -4.56
CA ARG A 141 -7.75 4.80 -4.95
C ARG A 141 -8.37 5.85 -5.88
N GLY A 142 -9.19 5.42 -6.85
CA GLY A 142 -9.94 6.33 -7.71
C GLY A 142 -10.89 7.23 -6.93
N MET A 143 -11.64 6.68 -5.99
CA MET A 143 -12.51 7.44 -5.09
C MET A 143 -11.69 8.44 -4.24
N ALA A 144 -10.55 8.02 -3.71
CA ALA A 144 -9.66 8.87 -2.92
C ALA A 144 -9.11 10.05 -3.75
N ALA A 145 -8.82 9.85 -5.04
CA ALA A 145 -8.38 10.93 -5.92
C ALA A 145 -9.44 12.04 -6.04
N TYR A 146 -10.69 11.68 -6.25
CA TYR A 146 -11.79 12.65 -6.28
C TYR A 146 -12.00 13.31 -4.91
N ALA A 147 -12.03 12.53 -3.84
CA ALA A 147 -12.21 13.03 -2.48
C ALA A 147 -11.09 14.01 -2.10
N TYR A 148 -9.84 13.70 -2.42
CA TYR A 148 -8.70 14.56 -2.14
C TYR A 148 -8.83 15.96 -2.77
N HIS A 149 -9.32 16.03 -4.00
CA HIS A 149 -9.57 17.32 -4.67
C HIS A 149 -10.79 18.05 -4.11
N ALA A 150 -11.77 17.33 -3.59
CA ALA A 150 -12.98 17.93 -3.04
C ALA A 150 -12.78 18.54 -1.63
N ILE A 151 -11.81 18.04 -0.85
CA ILE A 151 -11.55 18.50 0.53
C ILE A 151 -10.43 19.56 0.65
N ARG A 152 -9.84 19.96 -0.45
CA ARG A 152 -8.88 21.07 -0.56
C ARG A 152 -9.57 22.36 -0.89
#